data_a4eb61c457b3dede302bb76d88eab13c
#
_entry.id   a4eb61c457b3dede302bb76d88eab13c
#
_cell.length_a   1.000
_cell.length_b   1.000
_cell.length_c   1.000
_cell.angle_alpha   90.00
_cell.angle_beta   90.00
_cell.angle_gamma   90.00
#
_symmetry.space_group_name_H-M   'P 1'
#
loop_
_entity.id
_entity.type
_entity.pdbx_description
1 polymer ?
#
loop_
_entity_poly.entity_id
_entity_poly.type
_entity_poly.pdbx_seq_one_letter_code
_entity_poly.pdbx_strand_id
1 'polypeptide(L)'
;MNKSLFSLIFLVSIVFISSGFKHLNGDKKTENPIKWYSIEEAVALQKKKPKKIFIDMYTDWCGWCKRMDATTFTDPTVANYLNENFYCVKFNAEQKTPVVFQGKTFNFVNSGSRGYHELAAALLDGQLGYPSFVYLNEKLERITISPGYKQPSQIMPELKYVGGGHYETLKFNEFISKEQ
;
A
#
# COMPACT_ATOMS: atom_id res chain seq x y z
N MET A 1 68.59 -16.40 -59.77
CA MET A 1 68.75 -15.97 -58.39
C MET A 1 67.41 -15.51 -57.88
N ASN A 2 66.79 -16.35 -57.07
CA ASN A 2 65.36 -16.24 -56.65
C ASN A 2 65.21 -15.44 -55.38
N LYS A 3 64.23 -14.62 -55.32
CA LYS A 3 63.72 -14.11 -54.05
C LYS A 3 62.22 -14.31 -54.03
N SER A 4 61.78 -15.23 -53.21
CA SER A 4 60.48 -15.60 -52.86
C SER A 4 59.82 -14.43 -52.06
N LEU A 5 58.64 -13.98 -52.49
CA LEU A 5 57.86 -13.01 -51.79
C LEU A 5 56.72 -13.76 -51.04
N PHE A 6 56.85 -13.90 -49.74
CA PHE A 6 55.79 -14.39 -48.87
C PHE A 6 54.77 -13.26 -48.62
N SER A 7 53.60 -13.44 -49.18
CA SER A 7 52.45 -12.56 -48.90
C SER A 7 51.73 -13.07 -47.66
N LEU A 8 51.84 -12.30 -46.58
CA LEU A 8 51.18 -12.57 -45.32
C LEU A 8 49.77 -11.96 -45.37
N ILE A 9 48.79 -12.78 -45.59
CA ILE A 9 47.35 -12.34 -45.53
C ILE A 9 46.99 -12.27 -44.05
N PHE A 10 46.81 -11.07 -43.54
CA PHE A 10 46.26 -10.80 -42.19
C PHE A 10 44.73 -10.85 -42.24
N LEU A 11 44.18 -11.96 -41.80
CA LEU A 11 42.73 -12.15 -41.60
C LEU A 11 42.35 -11.42 -40.33
N VAL A 12 41.78 -10.23 -40.48
CA VAL A 12 41.16 -9.51 -39.38
C VAL A 12 39.77 -10.07 -39.12
N SER A 13 39.68 -10.90 -38.09
CA SER A 13 38.42 -11.42 -37.59
C SER A 13 37.70 -10.31 -36.83
N ILE A 14 36.71 -9.68 -37.45
CA ILE A 14 35.81 -8.72 -36.76
C ILE A 14 34.84 -9.57 -35.94
N VAL A 15 35.11 -9.65 -34.64
CA VAL A 15 34.15 -10.20 -33.67
C VAL A 15 33.07 -9.14 -33.43
N PHE A 16 31.89 -9.33 -34.02
CA PHE A 16 30.69 -8.60 -33.68
C PHE A 16 30.24 -9.02 -32.28
N ILE A 17 30.62 -8.24 -31.26
CA ILE A 17 30.02 -8.35 -29.95
C ILE A 17 28.65 -7.70 -30.06
N SER A 18 27.60 -8.50 -30.36
CA SER A 18 26.23 -8.08 -30.22
C SER A 18 25.92 -7.95 -28.73
N SER A 19 26.13 -6.74 -28.20
CA SER A 19 25.64 -6.36 -26.87
C SER A 19 24.12 -6.41 -26.90
N GLY A 20 23.57 -7.57 -26.55
CA GLY A 20 22.14 -7.71 -26.31
C GLY A 20 21.74 -6.82 -25.16
N PHE A 21 21.17 -5.65 -25.48
CA PHE A 21 20.43 -4.86 -24.52
C PHE A 21 19.23 -5.70 -24.06
N LYS A 22 19.41 -6.44 -22.97
CA LYS A 22 18.28 -7.01 -22.24
C LYS A 22 17.46 -5.83 -21.71
N HIS A 23 16.37 -5.56 -22.41
CA HIS A 23 15.33 -4.67 -21.92
C HIS A 23 14.72 -5.34 -20.68
N LEU A 24 15.23 -4.97 -19.51
CA LEU A 24 14.69 -5.37 -18.22
C LEU A 24 13.41 -4.53 -17.97
N ASN A 25 12.34 -4.80 -18.73
CA ASN A 25 11.00 -4.53 -18.29
C ASN A 25 10.64 -5.60 -17.26
N GLY A 26 11.29 -5.56 -16.12
CA GLY A 26 10.85 -6.30 -14.95
C GLY A 26 9.69 -5.54 -14.33
N ASP A 27 8.48 -6.09 -14.39
CA ASP A 27 7.45 -5.77 -13.41
C ASP A 27 8.13 -5.87 -12.04
N LYS A 28 8.34 -4.73 -11.37
CA LYS A 28 8.90 -4.70 -10.01
C LYS A 28 7.86 -5.30 -9.06
N LYS A 29 7.75 -6.63 -9.07
CA LYS A 29 7.00 -7.35 -8.05
C LYS A 29 7.64 -7.01 -6.72
N THR A 30 6.86 -6.52 -5.78
CA THR A 30 7.31 -6.14 -4.45
C THR A 30 7.97 -7.35 -3.79
N GLU A 31 9.25 -7.25 -3.47
CA GLU A 31 9.97 -8.32 -2.74
C GLU A 31 9.41 -8.53 -1.33
N ASN A 32 8.75 -7.49 -0.79
CA ASN A 32 8.15 -7.48 0.53
C ASN A 32 6.69 -6.95 0.44
N PRO A 33 5.71 -7.80 0.08
CA PRO A 33 4.31 -7.40 -0.03
C PRO A 33 3.77 -6.92 1.33
N ILE A 34 2.72 -6.07 1.29
CA ILE A 34 2.05 -5.61 2.51
C ILE A 34 1.49 -6.82 3.26
N LYS A 35 1.81 -6.89 4.56
CA LYS A 35 1.25 -7.90 5.45
C LYS A 35 -0.11 -7.41 5.95
N TRP A 36 -1.15 -7.99 5.40
CA TRP A 36 -2.54 -7.69 5.76
C TRP A 36 -2.99 -8.56 6.93
N TYR A 37 -3.74 -7.96 7.84
CA TYR A 37 -4.30 -8.58 9.04
C TYR A 37 -5.82 -8.40 9.09
N SER A 38 -6.52 -9.23 9.86
CA SER A 38 -7.85 -8.88 10.34
C SER A 38 -7.75 -7.75 11.38
N ILE A 39 -8.88 -7.12 11.70
CA ILE A 39 -8.88 -6.05 12.72
C ILE A 39 -8.53 -6.63 14.11
N GLU A 40 -9.00 -7.84 14.41
CA GLU A 40 -8.72 -8.53 15.68
C GLU A 40 -7.24 -8.89 15.81
N GLU A 41 -6.63 -9.40 14.73
CA GLU A 41 -5.19 -9.70 14.69
C GLU A 41 -4.35 -8.43 14.89
N ALA A 42 -4.69 -7.34 14.18
CA ALA A 42 -3.99 -6.06 14.31
C ALA A 42 -4.08 -5.51 15.74
N VAL A 43 -5.28 -5.55 16.35
CA VAL A 43 -5.48 -5.15 17.76
C VAL A 43 -4.71 -6.04 18.73
N ALA A 44 -4.66 -7.35 18.48
CA ALA A 44 -3.89 -8.27 19.32
C ALA A 44 -2.37 -8.04 19.21
N LEU A 45 -1.87 -7.70 18.02
CA LEU A 45 -0.47 -7.34 17.80
C LEU A 45 -0.13 -6.00 18.45
N GLN A 46 -1.01 -5.01 18.32
CA GLN A 46 -0.86 -3.68 18.88
C GLN A 46 -0.73 -3.71 20.41
N LYS A 47 -1.47 -4.59 21.10
CA LYS A 47 -1.35 -4.79 22.56
C LYS A 47 0.03 -5.31 22.99
N LYS A 48 0.69 -6.09 22.12
CA LYS A 48 2.03 -6.67 22.42
C LYS A 48 3.15 -5.70 22.06
N LYS A 49 3.02 -5.03 20.92
CA LYS A 49 3.96 -4.05 20.40
C LYS A 49 3.17 -2.88 19.83
N PRO A 50 3.02 -1.77 20.56
CA PRO A 50 2.25 -0.63 20.11
C PRO A 50 2.74 -0.11 18.76
N LYS A 51 1.83 -0.01 17.80
CA LYS A 51 2.06 0.52 16.46
C LYS A 51 0.71 1.04 15.94
N LYS A 52 0.73 2.08 15.12
CA LYS A 52 -0.48 2.60 14.46
C LYS A 52 -1.12 1.53 13.57
N ILE A 53 -2.43 1.67 13.32
CA ILE A 53 -3.15 0.78 12.42
C ILE A 53 -3.59 1.58 11.19
N PHE A 54 -3.31 1.03 10.01
CA PHE A 54 -3.82 1.48 8.72
C PHE A 54 -4.91 0.52 8.26
N ILE A 55 -6.12 1.02 8.01
CA ILE A 55 -7.25 0.19 7.58
C ILE A 55 -7.64 0.61 6.16
N ASP A 56 -7.53 -0.31 5.22
CA ASP A 56 -8.08 -0.20 3.88
C ASP A 56 -9.53 -0.71 3.88
N MET A 57 -10.48 0.23 3.80
CA MET A 57 -11.90 -0.06 3.68
C MET A 57 -12.28 -0.26 2.22
N TYR A 58 -12.71 -1.46 1.87
CA TYR A 58 -13.06 -1.83 0.49
C TYR A 58 -14.38 -2.59 0.41
N THR A 59 -14.83 -2.86 -0.80
CA THR A 59 -15.90 -3.80 -1.14
C THR A 59 -15.52 -4.63 -2.36
N ASP A 60 -16.10 -5.80 -2.52
CA ASP A 60 -15.74 -6.73 -3.63
C ASP A 60 -16.07 -6.17 -5.03
N TRP A 61 -17.03 -5.27 -5.13
CA TRP A 61 -17.43 -4.61 -6.38
C TRP A 61 -16.63 -3.34 -6.68
N CYS A 62 -15.80 -2.85 -5.75
CA CYS A 62 -15.07 -1.60 -5.88
C CYS A 62 -13.92 -1.72 -6.90
N GLY A 63 -14.10 -1.21 -8.09
CA GLY A 63 -13.09 -1.23 -9.15
C GLY A 63 -11.82 -0.43 -8.81
N TRP A 64 -11.97 0.73 -8.15
CA TRP A 64 -10.84 1.55 -7.72
C TRP A 64 -10.04 0.90 -6.59
N CYS A 65 -10.68 0.12 -5.70
CA CYS A 65 -9.99 -0.66 -4.68
C CYS A 65 -9.09 -1.73 -5.34
N LYS A 66 -9.65 -2.49 -6.30
CA LYS A 66 -8.89 -3.48 -7.07
C LYS A 66 -7.72 -2.84 -7.83
N ARG A 67 -7.91 -1.62 -8.35
CA ARG A 67 -6.83 -0.89 -9.01
C ARG A 67 -5.72 -0.51 -8.02
N MET A 68 -6.05 -0.05 -6.81
CA MET A 68 -5.04 0.22 -5.78
C MET A 68 -4.30 -1.04 -5.34
N ASP A 69 -5.01 -2.16 -5.21
CA ASP A 69 -4.39 -3.45 -4.91
C ASP A 69 -3.35 -3.85 -5.95
N ALA A 70 -3.64 -3.59 -7.24
CA ALA A 70 -2.75 -3.94 -8.34
C ALA A 70 -1.63 -2.92 -8.59
N THR A 71 -1.71 -1.70 -8.06
CA THR A 71 -0.75 -0.62 -8.36
C THR A 71 -0.14 0.00 -7.11
N THR A 72 -0.92 0.71 -6.31
CA THR A 72 -0.43 1.48 -5.17
C THR A 72 0.12 0.59 -4.06
N PHE A 73 -0.59 -0.50 -3.75
CA PHE A 73 -0.18 -1.42 -2.69
C PHE A 73 0.87 -2.46 -3.14
N THR A 74 1.19 -2.49 -4.44
CA THR A 74 2.32 -3.24 -4.97
C THR A 74 3.57 -2.38 -5.20
N ASP A 75 3.47 -1.07 -5.02
CA ASP A 75 4.64 -0.20 -5.05
C ASP A 75 5.58 -0.50 -3.88
N PRO A 76 6.88 -0.79 -4.12
CA PRO A 76 7.80 -1.19 -3.07
C PRO A 76 7.96 -0.15 -1.97
N THR A 77 7.92 1.14 -2.31
CA THR A 77 8.08 2.24 -1.34
C THR A 77 6.89 2.31 -0.41
N VAL A 78 5.69 2.19 -0.96
CA VAL A 78 4.43 2.17 -0.18
C VAL A 78 4.38 0.93 0.71
N ALA A 79 4.65 -0.26 0.14
CA ALA A 79 4.57 -1.52 0.87
C ALA A 79 5.57 -1.59 2.04
N ASN A 80 6.82 -1.19 1.80
CA ASN A 80 7.84 -1.15 2.85
C ASN A 80 7.44 -0.18 3.96
N TYR A 81 7.03 1.05 3.61
CA TYR A 81 6.65 2.04 4.61
C TYR A 81 5.45 1.59 5.45
N LEU A 82 4.43 1.00 4.83
CA LEU A 82 3.27 0.44 5.52
C LEU A 82 3.68 -0.68 6.48
N ASN A 83 4.46 -1.65 6.02
CA ASN A 83 4.93 -2.77 6.87
C ASN A 83 5.76 -2.29 8.07
N GLU A 84 6.59 -1.26 7.88
CA GLU A 84 7.44 -0.73 8.94
C GLU A 84 6.66 0.05 9.99
N ASN A 85 5.70 0.87 9.57
CA ASN A 85 5.09 1.88 10.45
C ASN A 85 3.67 1.54 10.92
N PHE A 86 3.00 0.55 10.28
CA PHE A 86 1.61 0.22 10.59
C PHE A 86 1.38 -1.28 10.73
N TYR A 87 0.33 -1.64 11.47
CA TYR A 87 -0.38 -2.90 11.26
C TYR A 87 -1.46 -2.64 10.22
N CYS A 88 -1.34 -3.27 9.05
CA CYS A 88 -2.23 -3.00 7.92
C CYS A 88 -3.42 -3.94 7.97
N VAL A 89 -4.62 -3.40 7.99
CA VAL A 89 -5.88 -4.14 7.99
C VAL A 89 -6.56 -3.97 6.65
N LYS A 90 -7.03 -5.05 6.06
CA LYS A 90 -7.91 -5.03 4.90
C LYS A 90 -9.31 -5.40 5.33
N PHE A 91 -10.25 -4.44 5.26
CA PHE A 91 -11.59 -4.59 5.82
C PHE A 91 -12.66 -4.48 4.75
N ASN A 92 -13.35 -5.59 4.45
CA ASN A 92 -14.51 -5.56 3.57
C ASN A 92 -15.70 -4.94 4.31
N ALA A 93 -16.10 -3.75 3.87
CA ALA A 93 -17.19 -2.99 4.49
C ALA A 93 -18.59 -3.64 4.34
N GLU A 94 -18.69 -4.71 3.54
CA GLU A 94 -19.91 -5.52 3.37
C GLU A 94 -19.75 -6.94 3.91
N GLN A 95 -18.68 -7.26 4.66
CA GLN A 95 -18.52 -8.59 5.28
C GLN A 95 -19.63 -8.89 6.29
N LYS A 96 -20.04 -10.16 6.37
CA LYS A 96 -21.15 -10.59 7.22
C LYS A 96 -20.72 -11.12 8.57
N THR A 97 -19.45 -11.43 8.74
CA THR A 97 -18.91 -11.96 9.99
C THR A 97 -18.90 -10.86 11.06
N PRO A 98 -19.49 -11.10 12.23
CA PRO A 98 -19.39 -10.14 13.35
C PRO A 98 -17.93 -9.89 13.73
N VAL A 99 -17.62 -8.64 14.11
CA VAL A 99 -16.27 -8.21 14.50
C VAL A 99 -16.30 -7.58 15.88
N VAL A 100 -15.37 -7.98 16.74
CA VAL A 100 -15.20 -7.37 18.06
C VAL A 100 -14.08 -6.32 18.00
N PHE A 101 -14.44 -5.07 18.23
CA PHE A 101 -13.49 -3.95 18.28
C PHE A 101 -13.72 -3.13 19.54
N GLN A 102 -12.65 -2.90 20.33
CA GLN A 102 -12.70 -2.16 21.60
C GLN A 102 -13.80 -2.66 22.57
N GLY A 103 -14.00 -3.99 22.65
CA GLY A 103 -14.99 -4.62 23.54
C GLY A 103 -16.45 -4.55 23.07
N LYS A 104 -16.71 -3.93 21.91
CA LYS A 104 -18.04 -3.88 21.29
C LYS A 104 -18.08 -4.82 20.09
N THR A 105 -19.19 -5.56 19.96
CA THR A 105 -19.48 -6.37 18.77
C THR A 105 -20.20 -5.50 17.74
N PHE A 106 -19.69 -5.53 16.52
CA PHE A 106 -20.26 -4.88 15.34
C PHE A 106 -20.74 -5.95 14.36
N ASN A 107 -21.91 -5.75 13.80
CA ASN A 107 -22.58 -6.72 12.95
C ASN A 107 -22.76 -6.18 11.53
N PHE A 108 -23.14 -7.06 10.62
CA PHE A 108 -23.64 -6.67 9.33
C PHE A 108 -25.07 -6.15 9.42
N VAL A 109 -25.33 -5.03 8.80
CA VAL A 109 -26.67 -4.44 8.69
C VAL A 109 -27.18 -4.63 7.27
N ASN A 110 -28.31 -5.32 7.13
CA ASN A 110 -28.97 -5.46 5.85
C ASN A 110 -29.72 -4.17 5.54
N SER A 111 -29.29 -3.42 4.53
CA SER A 111 -29.87 -2.14 4.16
C SER A 111 -29.98 -2.04 2.63
N GLY A 112 -31.20 -1.99 2.12
CA GLY A 112 -31.46 -1.93 0.68
C GLY A 112 -30.88 -3.12 -0.07
N SER A 113 -30.22 -2.87 -1.20
CA SER A 113 -29.71 -3.92 -2.09
C SER A 113 -28.41 -4.57 -1.65
N ARG A 114 -27.63 -3.97 -0.72
CA ARG A 114 -26.30 -4.46 -0.36
C ARG A 114 -26.06 -4.60 1.13
N GLY A 115 -26.43 -3.61 1.93
CA GLY A 115 -26.09 -3.54 3.34
C GLY A 115 -24.64 -3.06 3.59
N TYR A 116 -24.25 -3.07 4.86
CA TYR A 116 -22.92 -2.63 5.29
C TYR A 116 -22.57 -3.23 6.65
N HIS A 117 -21.28 -3.25 7.00
CA HIS A 117 -20.84 -3.63 8.34
C HIS A 117 -20.83 -2.40 9.26
N GLU A 118 -21.40 -2.54 10.48
CA GLU A 118 -21.49 -1.44 11.45
C GLU A 118 -20.14 -0.82 11.80
N LEU A 119 -19.05 -1.61 11.83
CA LEU A 119 -17.71 -1.09 12.11
C LEU A 119 -17.21 -0.18 10.98
N ALA A 120 -17.51 -0.52 9.72
CA ALA A 120 -17.18 0.36 8.60
C ALA A 120 -17.92 1.70 8.72
N ALA A 121 -19.22 1.67 9.02
CA ALA A 121 -20.02 2.88 9.23
C ALA A 121 -19.49 3.72 10.40
N ALA A 122 -19.14 3.08 11.52
CA ALA A 122 -18.60 3.77 12.70
C ALA A 122 -17.21 4.41 12.42
N LEU A 123 -16.32 3.72 11.70
CA LEU A 123 -14.99 4.22 11.41
C LEU A 123 -14.97 5.26 10.28
N LEU A 124 -15.98 5.28 9.41
CA LEU A 124 -16.10 6.21 8.29
C LEU A 124 -17.14 7.34 8.55
N ASP A 125 -17.62 7.51 9.79
CA ASP A 125 -18.67 8.49 10.15
C ASP A 125 -19.92 8.39 9.26
N GLY A 126 -20.29 7.15 8.86
CA GLY A 126 -21.41 6.89 7.97
C GLY A 126 -21.15 7.22 6.49
N GLN A 127 -19.99 7.75 6.12
CA GLN A 127 -19.63 8.08 4.74
C GLN A 127 -19.06 6.85 4.02
N LEU A 128 -19.96 5.97 3.56
CA LEU A 128 -19.62 4.66 2.99
C LEU A 128 -19.16 4.77 1.50
N GLY A 129 -18.06 5.48 1.26
CA GLY A 129 -17.38 5.58 -0.04
C GLY A 129 -16.10 4.75 -0.06
N TYR A 130 -15.77 4.11 -1.20
CA TYR A 130 -14.61 3.22 -1.31
C TYR A 130 -13.77 3.50 -2.56
N PRO A 131 -12.42 3.34 -2.48
CA PRO A 131 -11.67 3.01 -1.27
C PRO A 131 -11.70 4.16 -0.27
N SER A 132 -11.57 3.86 1.01
CA SER A 132 -11.33 4.83 2.09
C SER A 132 -10.36 4.25 3.10
N PHE A 133 -9.46 5.10 3.60
CA PHE A 133 -8.43 4.67 4.56
C PHE A 133 -8.72 5.28 5.92
N VAL A 134 -8.61 4.46 6.95
CA VAL A 134 -8.74 4.91 8.34
C VAL A 134 -7.40 4.69 9.04
N TYR A 135 -6.93 5.72 9.73
CA TYR A 135 -5.72 5.67 10.52
C TYR A 135 -6.08 5.71 12.00
N LEU A 136 -5.58 4.72 12.75
CA LEU A 136 -5.73 4.68 14.21
C LEU A 136 -4.36 4.85 14.88
N ASN A 137 -4.35 5.54 16.02
CA ASN A 137 -3.16 5.66 16.85
C ASN A 137 -2.94 4.39 17.70
N GLU A 138 -1.89 4.42 18.53
CA GLU A 138 -1.50 3.31 19.40
C GLU A 138 -2.52 3.03 20.53
N LYS A 139 -3.49 3.93 20.74
CA LYS A 139 -4.63 3.76 21.66
C LYS A 139 -5.91 3.31 20.96
N LEU A 140 -5.83 3.01 19.66
CA LEU A 140 -6.97 2.66 18.80
C LEU A 140 -7.97 3.82 18.60
N GLU A 141 -7.54 5.06 18.83
CA GLU A 141 -8.31 6.26 18.53
C GLU A 141 -8.11 6.65 17.06
N ARG A 142 -9.17 7.11 16.41
CA ARG A 142 -9.06 7.50 15.00
C ARG A 142 -8.33 8.83 14.84
N ILE A 143 -7.24 8.82 14.08
CA ILE A 143 -6.48 10.02 13.72
C ILE A 143 -7.19 10.76 12.59
N THR A 144 -7.49 10.08 11.50
CA THR A 144 -8.11 10.67 10.32
C THR A 144 -8.74 9.60 9.41
N ILE A 145 -9.61 10.07 8.52
CA ILE A 145 -10.16 9.32 7.39
C ILE A 145 -9.60 9.95 6.12
N SER A 146 -9.17 9.13 5.17
CA SER A 146 -8.65 9.56 3.88
C SER A 146 -9.40 8.85 2.76
N PRO A 147 -10.40 9.47 2.14
CA PRO A 147 -11.22 8.84 1.11
C PRO A 147 -10.58 8.90 -0.27
N GLY A 148 -10.96 7.95 -1.12
CA GLY A 148 -10.73 7.95 -2.56
C GLY A 148 -9.44 7.24 -2.98
N TYR A 149 -9.39 6.95 -4.28
CA TYR A 149 -8.25 6.35 -4.95
C TYR A 149 -7.01 7.26 -4.87
N LYS A 150 -5.85 6.67 -4.60
CA LYS A 150 -4.57 7.38 -4.53
C LYS A 150 -3.47 6.59 -5.25
N GLN A 151 -2.68 7.31 -6.03
CA GLN A 151 -1.42 6.79 -6.57
C GLN A 151 -0.34 6.74 -5.48
N PRO A 152 0.78 6.00 -5.67
CA PRO A 152 1.88 5.95 -4.70
C PRO A 152 2.36 7.33 -4.24
N SER A 153 2.54 8.26 -5.18
CA SER A 153 2.97 9.65 -4.87
C SER A 153 1.95 10.46 -4.05
N GLN A 154 0.69 10.07 -4.09
CA GLN A 154 -0.39 10.75 -3.35
C GLN A 154 -0.59 10.18 -1.96
N ILE A 155 -0.43 8.85 -1.78
CA ILE A 155 -0.61 8.23 -0.47
C ILE A 155 0.63 8.37 0.42
N MET A 156 1.85 8.37 -0.15
CA MET A 156 3.10 8.44 0.63
C MET A 156 3.20 9.64 1.56
N PRO A 157 2.84 10.87 1.17
CA PRO A 157 2.82 12.00 2.09
C PRO A 157 1.88 11.80 3.28
N GLU A 158 0.69 11.21 3.07
CA GLU A 158 -0.24 10.90 4.16
C GLU A 158 0.34 9.83 5.10
N LEU A 159 0.93 8.77 4.54
CA LEU A 159 1.57 7.72 5.32
C LEU A 159 2.69 8.27 6.19
N LYS A 160 3.56 9.13 5.64
CA LYS A 160 4.64 9.79 6.38
C LYS A 160 4.09 10.71 7.48
N TYR A 161 3.09 11.52 7.16
CA TYR A 161 2.46 12.44 8.10
C TYR A 161 1.90 11.70 9.32
N VAL A 162 1.16 10.62 9.08
CA VAL A 162 0.57 9.82 10.16
C VAL A 162 1.62 8.91 10.80
N GLY A 163 2.37 8.14 10.01
CA GLY A 163 3.36 7.18 10.50
C GLY A 163 4.45 7.82 11.35
N GLY A 164 4.94 9.01 10.93
CA GLY A 164 5.92 9.80 11.66
C GLY A 164 5.38 10.58 12.85
N GLY A 165 4.07 10.54 13.12
CA GLY A 165 3.46 11.26 14.25
C GLY A 165 3.33 12.77 14.04
N HIS A 166 3.54 13.27 12.83
CA HIS A 166 3.50 14.72 12.54
C HIS A 166 2.13 15.34 12.78
N TYR A 167 1.05 14.55 12.71
CA TYR A 167 -0.32 14.98 12.96
C TYR A 167 -0.55 15.52 14.38
N GLU A 168 0.34 15.20 15.33
CA GLU A 168 0.26 15.67 16.72
C GLU A 168 0.67 17.16 16.86
N THR A 169 1.50 17.67 15.95
CA THR A 169 2.12 19.00 16.06
C THR A 169 1.90 19.90 14.85
N LEU A 170 1.58 19.35 13.70
CA LEU A 170 1.44 20.08 12.43
C LEU A 170 0.13 19.75 11.74
N LYS A 171 -0.43 20.70 11.01
CA LYS A 171 -1.48 20.43 10.03
C LYS A 171 -0.88 19.78 8.78
N PHE A 172 -1.67 18.98 8.07
CA PHE A 172 -1.18 18.25 6.89
C PHE A 172 -0.58 19.17 5.81
N ASN A 173 -1.23 20.30 5.51
CA ASN A 173 -0.71 21.27 4.54
C ASN A 173 0.62 21.91 4.98
N GLU A 174 0.82 22.15 6.27
CA GLU A 174 2.08 22.67 6.82
C GLU A 174 3.20 21.61 6.72
N PHE A 175 2.85 20.34 6.96
CA PHE A 175 3.78 19.23 6.77
C PHE A 175 4.23 19.13 5.32
N ILE A 176 3.29 19.14 4.35
CA ILE A 176 3.61 19.07 2.93
C ILE A 176 4.51 20.23 2.47
N SER A 177 4.27 21.46 2.97
CA SER A 177 5.08 22.61 2.63
C SER A 177 6.54 22.52 3.11
N LYS A 178 6.81 21.72 4.13
CA LYS A 178 8.16 21.49 4.68
C LYS A 178 8.91 20.34 4.02
N GLU A 179 8.18 19.43 3.34
CA GLU A 179 8.75 18.28 2.61
C GLU A 179 9.15 18.63 1.17
N GLN A 180 8.76 19.81 0.66
CA GLN A 180 9.14 20.37 -0.66
C GLN A 180 10.44 21.16 -0.56
#